data_912542d89f8d6595506c7924ee0b1e1c
#
_entry.id   912542d89f8d6595506c7924ee0b1e1c
#
_cell.length_a   1.000
_cell.length_b   1.000
_cell.length_c   1.000
_cell.angle_alpha   90.00
_cell.angle_beta   90.00
_cell.angle_gamma   90.00
#
_symmetry.space_group_name_H-M   'P 1'
#
loop_
_entity.id
_entity.type
_entity.pdbx_description
1 polymer ?
#
loop_
_entity_poly.entity_id
_entity_poly.type
_entity_poly.pdbx_seq_one_letter_code
_entity_poly.pdbx_strand_id
1 'polypeptide(L)'
;FFISFTVTLASLYFLKISNFDKKINFLTIIFFSYITLFFINSFLILNDFYNPAVLKEKEKRIERAKKSEIQFDERTKLQVIQDLKEKNKTAYSVMLPSLFIQSSKKNDLVPLSGISNSLTVYGNETGEYLIYLSDRYGFNNDDYIYDHDMIDYLIIGDSFAHGANVAKGEDVASILRKKGYTAVTIGMGASGPLIELASLIEYGVQFKPKKILWFYFSNDSTDLVRELQNPMLKKYITHENFKQNLLSKQKKIDEVLKTLHESKIREYQKNNEQRFFKTSYNPIKLFSKNNIRKSFTLYQIRALLNIDKGAFIKENRITSETEENFKKIFYKACKIADKNNSQFFFVNLSSFKTLSKGKTFSSNFVEYFINNFFVKRINFGDFLLLQDDFKSFFPFQMAGHYTKEGYEELAEIILDNTRNKDLNNCNYNKINN
;
A
#
# COMPACT_ATOMS: atom_id res chain seq x y z
N PHE A 1 20.68 -20.31 1.81
CA PHE A 1 20.31 -21.72 2.04
C PHE A 1 21.54 -22.63 1.97
N PHE A 2 22.34 -22.57 0.90
CA PHE A 2 23.51 -23.45 0.70
C PHE A 2 24.58 -23.30 1.82
N ILE A 3 24.96 -22.07 2.17
CA ILE A 3 25.94 -21.77 3.24
C ILE A 3 25.44 -22.27 4.60
N SER A 4 24.16 -22.05 4.92
CA SER A 4 23.56 -22.53 6.18
C SER A 4 23.54 -24.05 6.23
N PHE A 5 23.24 -24.71 5.13
CA PHE A 5 23.21 -26.19 5.03
C PHE A 5 24.61 -26.80 5.17
N THR A 6 25.61 -26.21 4.51
CA THR A 6 27.01 -26.69 4.62
C THR A 6 27.58 -26.49 6.01
N VAL A 7 27.31 -25.34 6.67
CA VAL A 7 27.73 -25.10 8.06
C VAL A 7 27.05 -26.07 9.01
N THR A 8 25.74 -26.35 8.80
CA THR A 8 25.01 -27.32 9.63
C THR A 8 25.57 -28.72 9.48
N LEU A 9 25.86 -29.17 8.24
CA LEU A 9 26.45 -30.49 7.99
C LEU A 9 27.85 -30.59 8.58
N ALA A 10 28.68 -29.55 8.44
CA ALA A 10 30.04 -29.53 9.02
C ALA A 10 29.99 -29.59 10.56
N SER A 11 29.02 -28.85 11.18
CA SER A 11 28.81 -28.89 12.63
C SER A 11 28.35 -30.27 13.09
N LEU A 12 27.43 -30.92 12.38
CA LEU A 12 26.97 -32.27 12.69
C LEU A 12 28.06 -33.29 12.53
N TYR A 13 28.89 -33.18 11.47
CA TYR A 13 30.03 -34.03 11.24
C TYR A 13 31.09 -33.88 12.35
N PHE A 14 31.41 -32.64 12.72
CA PHE A 14 32.33 -32.36 13.84
C PHE A 14 31.80 -32.96 15.16
N LEU A 15 30.52 -32.80 15.46
CA LEU A 15 29.90 -33.41 16.63
C LEU A 15 29.92 -34.95 16.61
N LYS A 16 29.92 -35.57 15.43
CA LYS A 16 29.97 -37.02 15.28
C LYS A 16 31.37 -37.58 15.58
N ILE A 17 32.44 -36.92 15.09
CA ILE A 17 33.82 -37.47 15.16
C ILE A 17 34.63 -36.98 16.37
N SER A 18 34.22 -35.88 17.02
CA SER A 18 34.99 -35.29 18.12
C SER A 18 34.78 -36.06 19.43
N ASN A 19 35.78 -36.03 20.29
CA ASN A 19 35.68 -36.55 21.66
C ASN A 19 34.76 -35.64 22.52
N PHE A 20 34.40 -36.14 23.72
CA PHE A 20 33.41 -35.51 24.58
C PHE A 20 33.77 -34.05 24.94
N ASP A 21 35.02 -33.80 25.33
CA ASP A 21 35.48 -32.46 25.74
C ASP A 21 35.42 -31.44 24.59
N LYS A 22 35.83 -31.86 23.38
CA LYS A 22 35.75 -31.00 22.18
C LYS A 22 34.29 -30.69 21.81
N LYS A 23 33.38 -31.65 22.02
CA LYS A 23 31.94 -31.43 21.80
C LYS A 23 31.41 -30.39 22.77
N ILE A 24 31.71 -30.51 24.06
CA ILE A 24 31.29 -29.55 25.09
C ILE A 24 31.83 -28.15 24.75
N ASN A 25 33.15 -28.04 24.48
CA ASN A 25 33.75 -26.75 24.16
C ASN A 25 33.12 -26.12 22.94
N PHE A 26 32.84 -26.87 21.89
CA PHE A 26 32.20 -26.39 20.68
C PHE A 26 30.76 -25.89 20.94
N LEU A 27 29.97 -26.67 21.66
CA LEU A 27 28.60 -26.26 22.05
C LEU A 27 28.61 -25.06 22.95
N THR A 28 29.54 -24.96 23.87
CA THR A 28 29.74 -23.82 24.77
C THR A 28 30.04 -22.54 23.99
N ILE A 29 30.93 -22.60 23.00
CA ILE A 29 31.25 -21.47 22.14
C ILE A 29 30.02 -21.02 21.35
N ILE A 30 29.28 -21.95 20.74
CA ILE A 30 28.03 -21.60 20.01
C ILE A 30 27.03 -20.96 20.93
N PHE A 31 26.80 -21.50 22.11
CA PHE A 31 25.84 -21.00 23.11
C PHE A 31 26.18 -19.57 23.53
N PHE A 32 27.42 -19.31 23.94
CA PHE A 32 27.83 -17.96 24.35
C PHE A 32 27.83 -16.97 23.18
N SER A 33 28.22 -17.40 21.99
CA SER A 33 28.13 -16.57 20.78
C SER A 33 26.67 -16.16 20.50
N TYR A 34 25.74 -17.11 20.58
CA TYR A 34 24.32 -16.80 20.39
C TYR A 34 23.79 -15.86 21.48
N ILE A 35 24.13 -16.08 22.74
CA ILE A 35 23.74 -15.18 23.85
C ILE A 35 24.27 -13.76 23.62
N THR A 36 25.51 -13.63 23.21
CA THR A 36 26.11 -12.32 22.89
C THR A 36 25.35 -11.63 21.76
N LEU A 37 25.09 -12.33 20.65
CA LEU A 37 24.32 -11.82 19.54
C LEU A 37 22.87 -11.48 19.94
N PHE A 38 22.25 -12.28 20.80
CA PHE A 38 20.92 -12.02 21.34
C PHE A 38 20.89 -10.70 22.13
N PHE A 39 21.86 -10.44 22.99
CA PHE A 39 21.94 -9.19 23.75
C PHE A 39 22.22 -7.99 22.85
N ILE A 40 23.14 -8.10 21.88
CA ILE A 40 23.40 -7.06 20.89
C ILE A 40 22.12 -6.76 20.10
N ASN A 41 21.43 -7.78 19.60
CA ASN A 41 20.19 -7.61 18.85
C ASN A 41 19.06 -6.99 19.70
N SER A 42 18.95 -7.40 20.97
CA SER A 42 17.98 -6.85 21.92
C SER A 42 18.28 -5.38 22.24
N PHE A 43 19.55 -5.02 22.38
CA PHE A 43 19.99 -3.64 22.52
C PHE A 43 19.63 -2.80 21.28
N LEU A 44 19.83 -3.31 20.09
CA LEU A 44 19.44 -2.64 18.83
C LEU A 44 17.92 -2.45 18.74
N ILE A 45 17.10 -3.43 19.19
CA ILE A 45 15.64 -3.30 19.24
C ILE A 45 15.21 -2.25 20.29
N LEU A 46 15.85 -2.22 21.46
CA LEU A 46 15.52 -1.27 22.52
C LEU A 46 15.80 0.17 22.16
N ASN A 47 16.88 0.40 21.45
CA ASN A 47 17.29 1.74 21.02
C ASN A 47 16.56 2.19 19.73
N ASP A 48 15.51 1.48 19.28
CA ASP A 48 14.81 1.76 18.02
C ASP A 48 15.80 1.95 16.85
N PHE A 49 16.89 1.18 16.90
CA PHE A 49 17.81 1.14 15.80
C PHE A 49 17.07 0.59 14.57
N TYR A 50 16.33 1.50 13.95
CA TYR A 50 15.98 1.54 12.57
C TYR A 50 15.16 0.39 11.97
N ASN A 51 14.23 0.77 11.12
CA ASN A 51 13.95 0.00 9.92
C ASN A 51 15.01 0.44 8.85
N PRO A 52 16.15 -0.24 8.74
CA PRO A 52 17.26 0.23 7.89
C PRO A 52 16.88 0.25 6.40
N ALA A 53 15.84 -0.49 6.01
CA ALA A 53 15.38 -0.55 4.62
C ALA A 53 14.74 0.77 4.17
N VAL A 54 13.84 1.34 4.95
CA VAL A 54 13.11 2.57 4.57
C VAL A 54 14.04 3.78 4.52
N LEU A 55 14.98 3.87 5.46
CA LEU A 55 15.93 4.98 5.46
C LEU A 55 16.99 4.86 4.37
N LYS A 56 17.52 3.67 4.15
CA LYS A 56 18.39 3.41 3.00
C LYS A 56 17.68 3.68 1.67
N GLU A 57 16.38 3.47 1.60
CA GLU A 57 15.60 3.81 0.41
C GLU A 57 15.50 5.32 0.21
N LYS A 58 15.17 6.09 1.27
CA LYS A 58 15.14 7.55 1.22
C LYS A 58 16.53 8.12 0.88
N GLU A 59 17.58 7.64 1.54
CA GLU A 59 18.96 8.06 1.28
C GLU A 59 19.35 7.79 -0.19
N LYS A 60 19.00 6.64 -0.73
CA LYS A 60 19.25 6.32 -2.14
C LYS A 60 18.47 7.23 -3.10
N ARG A 61 17.21 7.59 -2.77
CA ARG A 61 16.43 8.53 -3.57
C ARG A 61 17.10 9.91 -3.58
N ILE A 62 17.53 10.41 -2.41
CA ILE A 62 18.26 11.68 -2.28
C ILE A 62 19.57 11.64 -3.08
N GLU A 63 20.35 10.57 -2.97
CA GLU A 63 21.60 10.41 -3.73
C GLU A 63 21.35 10.44 -5.25
N ARG A 64 20.33 9.74 -5.72
CA ARG A 64 19.97 9.72 -7.14
C ARG A 64 19.40 11.06 -7.61
N ALA A 65 18.58 11.70 -6.80
CA ALA A 65 18.10 13.06 -7.09
C ALA A 65 19.27 14.04 -7.26
N LYS A 66 20.26 14.00 -6.35
CA LYS A 66 21.49 14.82 -6.47
C LYS A 66 22.26 14.51 -7.75
N LYS A 67 22.39 13.25 -8.15
CA LYS A 67 23.06 12.85 -9.40
C LYS A 67 22.32 13.30 -10.66
N SER A 68 21.00 13.45 -10.58
CA SER A 68 20.14 13.93 -11.67
C SER A 68 19.84 15.42 -11.58
N GLU A 69 20.50 16.15 -10.69
CA GLU A 69 20.31 17.59 -10.44
C GLU A 69 18.85 17.98 -10.09
N ILE A 70 18.10 17.01 -9.53
CA ILE A 70 16.73 17.21 -9.07
C ILE A 70 16.75 17.61 -7.60
N GLN A 71 16.07 18.72 -7.28
CA GLN A 71 15.89 19.13 -5.89
C GLN A 71 14.99 18.11 -5.17
N PHE A 72 15.44 17.64 -3.99
CA PHE A 72 14.69 16.70 -3.16
C PHE A 72 14.33 17.36 -1.83
N ASP A 73 13.04 17.43 -1.51
CA ASP A 73 12.56 17.89 -0.21
C ASP A 73 12.86 16.84 0.86
N GLU A 74 13.90 17.06 1.63
CA GLU A 74 14.37 16.15 2.68
C GLU A 74 13.58 16.24 3.99
N ARG A 75 12.66 17.23 4.14
CA ARG A 75 11.82 17.36 5.34
C ARG A 75 11.03 16.09 5.61
N THR A 76 10.64 15.88 6.83
CA THR A 76 9.62 14.89 7.17
C THR A 76 8.24 15.45 6.88
N LYS A 77 7.26 14.58 6.67
CA LYS A 77 5.86 14.98 6.47
C LYS A 77 5.35 15.92 7.57
N LEU A 78 5.75 15.69 8.82
CA LEU A 78 5.36 16.52 9.94
C LEU A 78 6.00 17.92 9.89
N GLN A 79 7.25 18.02 9.47
CA GLN A 79 7.88 19.33 9.24
C GLN A 79 7.14 20.10 8.15
N VAL A 80 6.75 19.44 7.05
CA VAL A 80 5.95 20.09 6.00
C VAL A 80 4.61 20.58 6.55
N ILE A 81 3.90 19.77 7.35
CA ILE A 81 2.65 20.18 8.00
C ILE A 81 2.86 21.36 8.96
N GLN A 82 3.94 21.35 9.71
CA GLN A 82 4.29 22.44 10.64
C GLN A 82 4.61 23.74 9.88
N ASP A 83 5.41 23.69 8.84
CA ASP A 83 5.73 24.84 7.99
C ASP A 83 4.47 25.44 7.33
N LEU A 84 3.51 24.57 6.94
CA LEU A 84 2.20 25.03 6.44
C LEU A 84 1.39 25.73 7.53
N LYS A 85 1.42 25.23 8.75
CA LYS A 85 0.75 25.84 9.90
C LYS A 85 1.33 27.20 10.25
N GLU A 86 2.65 27.36 10.20
CA GLU A 86 3.35 28.64 10.39
C GLU A 86 2.94 29.69 9.33
N LYS A 87 2.55 29.22 8.13
CA LYS A 87 1.97 30.04 7.06
C LYS A 87 0.45 30.21 7.15
N ASN A 88 -0.14 29.99 8.32
CA ASN A 88 -1.58 30.02 8.58
C ASN A 88 -2.42 29.06 7.70
N LYS A 89 -1.83 27.94 7.25
CA LYS A 89 -2.53 26.90 6.49
C LYS A 89 -2.68 25.64 7.34
N THR A 90 -3.90 25.32 7.76
CA THR A 90 -4.16 24.07 8.46
C THR A 90 -4.08 22.90 7.48
N ALA A 91 -3.12 22.01 7.70
CA ALA A 91 -2.92 20.82 6.88
C ALA A 91 -2.91 19.56 7.73
N TYR A 92 -3.31 18.44 7.13
CA TYR A 92 -3.33 17.14 7.75
C TYR A 92 -2.45 16.14 6.96
N SER A 93 -1.86 15.18 7.66
CA SER A 93 -1.33 14.00 6.97
C SER A 93 -2.48 13.23 6.32
N VAL A 94 -2.25 12.64 5.16
CA VAL A 94 -3.23 11.72 4.57
C VAL A 94 -3.64 10.65 5.60
N MET A 95 -4.95 10.48 5.77
CA MET A 95 -5.54 9.50 6.67
C MET A 95 -6.06 8.33 5.85
N LEU A 96 -5.33 7.22 5.90
CA LEU A 96 -5.64 6.03 5.11
C LEU A 96 -6.60 5.11 5.86
N PRO A 97 -7.59 4.47 5.20
CA PRO A 97 -8.51 3.51 5.82
C PRO A 97 -7.78 2.40 6.58
N SER A 98 -6.67 1.92 6.04
CA SER A 98 -5.83 0.89 6.67
C SER A 98 -5.24 1.29 8.02
N LEU A 99 -4.91 2.57 8.21
CA LEU A 99 -4.44 3.09 9.51
C LEU A 99 -5.55 3.06 10.55
N PHE A 100 -6.78 3.37 10.13
CA PHE A 100 -7.93 3.37 11.01
C PHE A 100 -8.28 1.95 11.48
N ILE A 101 -8.38 0.97 10.58
CA ILE A 101 -8.70 -0.41 10.95
C ILE A 101 -7.62 -1.07 11.82
N GLN A 102 -6.37 -0.62 11.74
CA GLN A 102 -5.29 -1.09 12.61
C GLN A 102 -5.32 -0.47 14.01
N SER A 103 -5.76 0.77 14.13
CA SER A 103 -5.76 1.52 15.39
C SER A 103 -7.01 1.28 16.24
N SER A 104 -8.08 0.76 15.66
CA SER A 104 -9.41 0.72 16.26
C SER A 104 -9.95 -0.72 16.37
N LYS A 105 -10.23 -1.16 17.60
CA LYS A 105 -10.69 -2.54 17.89
C LYS A 105 -12.20 -2.73 17.90
N LYS A 106 -12.98 -1.66 18.05
CA LYS A 106 -14.46 -1.66 18.05
C LYS A 106 -14.93 -0.41 17.33
N ASN A 107 -15.47 -0.55 16.15
CA ASN A 107 -16.00 0.59 15.41
C ASN A 107 -17.38 0.31 14.86
N ASP A 108 -18.27 1.24 15.18
CA ASP A 108 -19.56 1.38 14.53
C ASP A 108 -19.44 2.03 13.15
N LEU A 109 -18.26 2.50 12.78
CA LEU A 109 -17.95 3.18 11.53
C LEU A 109 -16.51 2.88 11.10
N VAL A 110 -16.30 2.52 9.84
CA VAL A 110 -14.99 2.43 9.20
C VAL A 110 -14.90 3.48 8.10
N PRO A 111 -14.15 4.59 8.27
CA PRO A 111 -13.90 5.55 7.22
C PRO A 111 -13.21 4.90 6.02
N LEU A 112 -13.69 5.19 4.81
CA LEU A 112 -13.12 4.69 3.55
C LEU A 112 -12.47 5.82 2.74
N SER A 113 -12.52 7.05 3.24
CA SER A 113 -11.97 8.27 2.63
C SER A 113 -11.12 9.04 3.65
N GLY A 114 -10.50 10.13 3.21
CA GLY A 114 -9.76 11.06 4.07
C GLY A 114 -10.64 12.12 4.74
N ILE A 115 -9.98 13.14 5.32
CA ILE A 115 -10.64 14.31 5.88
C ILE A 115 -11.11 15.21 4.72
N SER A 116 -12.37 15.62 4.73
CA SER A 116 -12.97 16.42 3.66
C SER A 116 -12.50 17.88 3.67
N ASN A 117 -12.52 18.54 2.51
CA ASN A 117 -12.24 19.96 2.33
C ASN A 117 -10.98 20.43 3.09
N SER A 118 -9.93 19.63 3.09
CA SER A 118 -8.77 19.87 3.93
C SER A 118 -7.46 19.74 3.14
N LEU A 119 -6.51 20.65 3.42
CA LEU A 119 -5.17 20.55 2.84
C LEU A 119 -4.49 19.27 3.37
N THR A 120 -4.17 18.38 2.47
CA THR A 120 -3.67 17.03 2.79
C THR A 120 -2.25 16.86 2.27
N VAL A 121 -1.35 16.42 3.13
CA VAL A 121 0.05 16.10 2.79
C VAL A 121 0.17 14.58 2.68
N TYR A 122 0.52 14.08 1.49
CA TYR A 122 0.61 12.65 1.22
C TYR A 122 2.03 12.10 1.46
N GLY A 123 2.87 12.08 0.47
CA GLY A 123 4.23 11.53 0.49
C GLY A 123 5.14 12.20 -0.53
N ASN A 124 6.40 11.77 -0.53
CA ASN A 124 7.41 12.25 -1.44
C ASN A 124 8.23 11.08 -1.98
N GLU A 125 8.08 10.77 -3.27
CA GLU A 125 8.91 9.81 -3.99
C GLU A 125 9.62 10.44 -5.20
N THR A 126 9.15 11.60 -5.65
CA THR A 126 9.61 12.31 -6.87
C THR A 126 10.53 13.48 -6.58
N GLY A 127 10.73 13.83 -5.31
CA GLY A 127 11.48 15.00 -4.87
C GLY A 127 10.61 16.04 -4.18
N GLU A 128 9.30 16.03 -4.43
CA GLU A 128 8.35 16.94 -3.81
C GLU A 128 7.23 16.19 -3.09
N TYR A 129 6.65 16.81 -2.05
CA TYR A 129 5.47 16.25 -1.40
C TYR A 129 4.23 16.49 -2.24
N LEU A 130 3.43 15.45 -2.46
CA LEU A 130 2.07 15.63 -2.93
C LEU A 130 1.27 16.35 -1.83
N ILE A 131 0.84 17.58 -2.12
CA ILE A 131 -0.03 18.39 -1.26
C ILE A 131 -1.26 18.78 -2.09
N TYR A 132 -2.45 18.42 -1.61
CA TYR A 132 -3.68 18.69 -2.32
C TYR A 132 -4.81 19.13 -1.37
N LEU A 133 -5.76 19.88 -1.86
CA LEU A 133 -7.03 20.12 -1.18
C LEU A 133 -7.94 18.92 -1.48
N SER A 134 -8.33 18.18 -0.46
CA SER A 134 -9.27 17.08 -0.60
C SER A 134 -10.68 17.60 -0.94
N ASP A 135 -11.45 16.82 -1.68
CA ASP A 135 -12.82 17.13 -2.04
C ASP A 135 -13.80 17.03 -0.84
N ARG A 136 -15.09 17.28 -1.09
CA ARG A 136 -16.16 17.20 -0.09
C ARG A 136 -16.32 15.83 0.60
N TYR A 137 -15.70 14.81 0.07
CA TYR A 137 -15.71 13.43 0.62
C TYR A 137 -14.33 12.96 1.12
N GLY A 138 -13.29 13.80 0.97
CA GLY A 138 -11.94 13.47 1.46
C GLY A 138 -11.04 12.75 0.47
N PHE A 139 -11.40 12.66 -0.82
CA PHE A 139 -10.57 12.10 -1.88
C PHE A 139 -9.73 13.16 -2.60
N ASN A 140 -8.84 12.74 -3.49
CA ASN A 140 -7.97 13.62 -4.28
C ASN A 140 -8.64 14.03 -5.60
N ASN A 141 -9.74 14.78 -5.53
CA ASN A 141 -10.39 15.35 -6.71
C ASN A 141 -10.51 16.86 -6.60
N ASP A 142 -10.85 17.48 -7.71
CA ASP A 142 -11.37 18.85 -7.73
C ASP A 142 -12.88 18.79 -7.45
N ASP A 143 -13.35 19.54 -6.46
CA ASP A 143 -14.69 19.35 -5.89
C ASP A 143 -15.84 19.61 -6.89
N TYR A 144 -15.60 20.50 -7.90
CA TYR A 144 -16.59 20.80 -8.95
C TYR A 144 -17.01 19.57 -9.78
N ILE A 145 -16.21 18.51 -9.79
CA ILE A 145 -16.51 17.31 -10.59
C ILE A 145 -17.80 16.61 -10.13
N TYR A 146 -18.20 16.83 -8.88
CA TYR A 146 -19.41 16.26 -8.30
C TYR A 146 -20.69 17.01 -8.66
N ASP A 147 -20.59 18.12 -9.40
CA ASP A 147 -21.73 18.89 -9.88
C ASP A 147 -22.27 18.35 -11.22
N HIS A 148 -21.62 17.31 -11.77
CA HIS A 148 -22.10 16.59 -12.94
C HIS A 148 -23.09 15.48 -12.58
N ASP A 149 -24.18 15.36 -13.32
CA ASP A 149 -25.19 14.30 -13.12
C ASP A 149 -24.67 12.89 -13.42
N MET A 150 -23.65 12.78 -14.27
CA MET A 150 -23.02 11.55 -14.70
C MET A 150 -21.54 11.79 -14.98
N ILE A 151 -20.71 10.81 -14.65
CA ILE A 151 -19.27 10.86 -14.92
C ILE A 151 -18.84 9.83 -15.96
N ASP A 152 -17.81 10.16 -16.75
CA ASP A 152 -17.29 9.25 -17.76
C ASP A 152 -16.47 8.12 -17.13
N TYR A 153 -15.60 8.44 -16.14
CA TYR A 153 -14.71 7.50 -15.51
C TYR A 153 -14.75 7.59 -13.98
N LEU A 154 -14.99 6.46 -13.34
CA LEU A 154 -14.77 6.26 -11.91
C LEU A 154 -13.53 5.39 -11.74
N ILE A 155 -12.54 5.87 -11.01
CA ILE A 155 -11.30 5.12 -10.72
C ILE A 155 -11.37 4.66 -9.27
N ILE A 156 -11.23 3.34 -9.06
CA ILE A 156 -11.12 2.71 -7.74
C ILE A 156 -9.81 1.93 -7.66
N GLY A 157 -9.28 1.78 -6.48
CA GLY A 157 -7.99 1.12 -6.25
C GLY A 157 -7.27 1.69 -5.04
N ASP A 158 -6.01 1.38 -4.95
CA ASP A 158 -5.11 1.77 -3.87
C ASP A 158 -4.42 3.13 -4.09
N SER A 159 -3.14 3.20 -3.75
CA SER A 159 -2.30 4.39 -3.89
C SER A 159 -2.12 4.87 -5.34
N PHE A 160 -2.14 3.98 -6.31
CA PHE A 160 -2.06 4.37 -7.72
C PHE A 160 -3.33 5.07 -8.19
N ALA A 161 -4.50 4.60 -7.75
CA ALA A 161 -5.75 5.28 -8.02
C ALA A 161 -5.84 6.62 -7.29
N HIS A 162 -5.26 6.72 -6.09
CA HIS A 162 -5.15 7.98 -5.33
C HIS A 162 -4.30 9.04 -6.03
N GLY A 163 -3.40 8.64 -6.94
CA GLY A 163 -2.37 9.51 -7.52
C GLY A 163 -1.23 9.79 -6.54
N ALA A 164 -0.81 8.76 -5.79
CA ALA A 164 0.22 8.90 -4.78
C ALA A 164 1.57 9.36 -5.35
N ASN A 165 2.18 10.31 -4.66
CA ASN A 165 3.54 10.76 -4.85
C ASN A 165 3.86 11.45 -6.21
N VAL A 166 2.85 11.78 -7.01
CA VAL A 166 2.99 12.74 -8.12
C VAL A 166 2.36 14.07 -7.75
N ALA A 167 2.69 15.15 -8.45
CA ALA A 167 2.13 16.46 -8.15
C ALA A 167 0.61 16.51 -8.38
N LYS A 168 -0.08 17.44 -7.71
CA LYS A 168 -1.52 17.63 -7.96
C LYS A 168 -1.79 17.90 -9.44
N GLY A 169 -2.68 17.13 -10.01
CA GLY A 169 -3.03 17.23 -11.43
C GLY A 169 -2.23 16.32 -12.37
N GLU A 170 -1.36 15.46 -11.85
CA GLU A 170 -0.56 14.48 -12.60
C GLU A 170 -1.03 13.04 -12.40
N ASP A 171 -2.09 12.82 -11.62
CA ASP A 171 -2.77 11.53 -11.49
C ASP A 171 -3.69 11.24 -12.69
N VAL A 172 -4.04 9.96 -12.88
CA VAL A 172 -4.85 9.53 -14.04
C VAL A 172 -6.20 10.27 -14.12
N ALA A 173 -6.90 10.46 -13.00
CA ALA A 173 -8.19 11.16 -13.01
C ALA A 173 -8.03 12.61 -13.50
N SER A 174 -6.98 13.29 -13.02
CA SER A 174 -6.66 14.66 -13.44
C SER A 174 -6.23 14.74 -14.92
N ILE A 175 -5.47 13.77 -15.40
CA ILE A 175 -5.08 13.70 -16.82
C ILE A 175 -6.30 13.48 -17.70
N LEU A 176 -7.21 12.57 -17.33
CA LEU A 176 -8.46 12.36 -18.06
C LEU A 176 -9.32 13.64 -18.08
N ARG A 177 -9.40 14.39 -16.97
CA ARG A 177 -10.09 15.68 -16.91
C ARG A 177 -9.48 16.72 -17.86
N LYS A 178 -8.14 16.82 -17.92
CA LYS A 178 -7.45 17.70 -18.86
C LYS A 178 -7.74 17.36 -20.33
N LYS A 179 -8.08 16.09 -20.61
CA LYS A 179 -8.50 15.62 -21.94
C LYS A 179 -10.01 15.78 -22.22
N GLY A 180 -10.74 16.44 -21.32
CA GLY A 180 -12.16 16.78 -21.49
C GLY A 180 -13.15 15.73 -21.00
N TYR A 181 -12.70 14.71 -20.26
CA TYR A 181 -13.59 13.72 -19.65
C TYR A 181 -13.94 14.10 -18.22
N THR A 182 -15.12 13.70 -17.77
CA THR A 182 -15.48 13.75 -16.34
C THR A 182 -14.92 12.52 -15.65
N ALA A 183 -13.92 12.69 -14.79
CA ALA A 183 -13.24 11.58 -14.11
C ALA A 183 -13.12 11.84 -12.61
N VAL A 184 -13.47 10.84 -11.81
CA VAL A 184 -13.40 10.85 -10.34
C VAL A 184 -12.56 9.68 -9.86
N THR A 185 -11.66 9.93 -8.91
CA THR A 185 -11.01 8.86 -8.15
C THR A 185 -11.60 8.76 -6.75
N ILE A 186 -11.88 7.54 -6.31
CA ILE A 186 -12.18 7.19 -4.92
C ILE A 186 -11.14 6.21 -4.36
N GLY A 187 -9.97 6.15 -5.00
CA GLY A 187 -8.83 5.37 -4.53
C GLY A 187 -8.19 5.99 -3.29
N MET A 188 -7.77 5.13 -2.38
CA MET A 188 -7.07 5.52 -1.16
C MET A 188 -5.86 4.62 -0.95
N GLY A 189 -4.71 5.22 -0.66
CA GLY A 189 -3.47 4.47 -0.45
C GLY A 189 -3.61 3.35 0.59
N ALA A 190 -2.90 2.24 0.38
CA ALA A 190 -2.91 1.06 1.23
C ALA A 190 -4.32 0.46 1.47
N SER A 191 -5.23 0.65 0.51
CA SER A 191 -6.48 -0.08 0.40
C SER A 191 -6.24 -1.37 -0.39
N GLY A 192 -6.97 -2.40 -0.05
CA GLY A 192 -7.06 -3.63 -0.83
C GLY A 192 -8.48 -3.85 -1.36
N PRO A 193 -8.73 -4.95 -2.06
CA PRO A 193 -9.98 -5.17 -2.79
C PRO A 193 -11.26 -5.06 -1.97
N LEU A 194 -11.23 -5.35 -0.67
CA LEU A 194 -12.45 -5.26 0.16
C LEU A 194 -12.80 -3.81 0.53
N ILE A 195 -11.81 -2.97 0.84
CA ILE A 195 -12.00 -1.52 1.03
C ILE A 195 -12.43 -0.89 -0.30
N GLU A 196 -11.83 -1.29 -1.41
CA GLU A 196 -12.15 -0.77 -2.74
C GLU A 196 -13.60 -1.09 -3.15
N LEU A 197 -14.06 -2.34 -2.93
CA LEU A 197 -15.46 -2.71 -3.09
C LEU A 197 -16.39 -1.88 -2.18
N ALA A 198 -16.00 -1.70 -0.92
CA ALA A 198 -16.77 -0.89 0.02
C ALA A 198 -16.86 0.56 -0.46
N SER A 199 -15.77 1.14 -0.98
CA SER A 199 -15.74 2.49 -1.54
C SER A 199 -16.63 2.61 -2.79
N LEU A 200 -16.62 1.60 -3.67
CA LEU A 200 -17.54 1.54 -4.82
C LEU A 200 -19.01 1.57 -4.37
N ILE A 201 -19.36 0.80 -3.33
CA ILE A 201 -20.73 0.70 -2.80
C ILE A 201 -21.16 2.00 -2.09
N GLU A 202 -20.27 2.61 -1.31
CA GLU A 202 -20.60 3.78 -0.48
C GLU A 202 -20.56 5.09 -1.28
N TYR A 203 -19.60 5.25 -2.19
CA TYR A 203 -19.35 6.50 -2.90
C TYR A 203 -19.50 6.39 -4.42
N GLY A 204 -19.10 5.27 -5.03
CA GLY A 204 -18.92 5.19 -6.47
C GLY A 204 -20.22 5.21 -7.28
N VAL A 205 -21.19 4.38 -6.91
CA VAL A 205 -22.39 4.14 -7.74
C VAL A 205 -23.31 5.37 -7.85
N GLN A 206 -23.27 6.29 -6.88
CA GLN A 206 -24.11 7.49 -6.92
C GLN A 206 -23.73 8.47 -8.05
N PHE A 207 -22.48 8.42 -8.53
CA PHE A 207 -21.99 9.28 -9.61
C PHE A 207 -22.40 8.79 -10.99
N LYS A 208 -23.13 7.68 -11.08
CA LYS A 208 -23.61 7.07 -12.34
C LYS A 208 -22.46 6.98 -13.38
N PRO A 209 -21.35 6.32 -13.04
CA PRO A 209 -20.18 6.26 -13.93
C PRO A 209 -20.51 5.47 -15.19
N LYS A 210 -20.11 5.97 -16.36
CA LYS A 210 -20.18 5.19 -17.61
C LYS A 210 -19.17 4.06 -17.60
N LYS A 211 -17.99 4.31 -17.01
CA LYS A 211 -16.89 3.36 -16.94
C LYS A 211 -16.32 3.33 -15.53
N ILE A 212 -16.13 2.13 -15.00
CA ILE A 212 -15.45 1.87 -13.74
C ILE A 212 -14.10 1.25 -14.06
N LEU A 213 -13.01 1.90 -13.63
CA LEU A 213 -11.65 1.42 -13.77
C LEU A 213 -11.18 0.92 -12.41
N TRP A 214 -10.99 -0.39 -12.27
CA TRP A 214 -10.43 -0.95 -11.05
C TRP A 214 -8.93 -1.16 -11.21
N PHE A 215 -8.16 -0.32 -10.54
CA PHE A 215 -6.71 -0.41 -10.52
C PHE A 215 -6.31 -1.47 -9.50
N TYR A 216 -5.64 -2.50 -9.98
CA TYR A 216 -5.10 -3.56 -9.16
C TYR A 216 -3.57 -3.47 -9.13
N PHE A 217 -3.02 -3.53 -7.93
CA PHE A 217 -1.58 -3.58 -7.71
C PHE A 217 -1.18 -4.78 -6.86
N SER A 218 0.10 -5.15 -6.88
CA SER A 218 0.59 -6.40 -6.29
C SER A 218 0.41 -6.54 -4.76
N ASN A 219 0.27 -5.42 -4.02
CA ASN A 219 0.02 -5.43 -2.57
C ASN A 219 -1.44 -5.71 -2.21
N ASP A 220 -2.39 -5.55 -3.12
CA ASP A 220 -3.83 -5.70 -2.87
C ASP A 220 -4.18 -7.06 -2.27
N SER A 221 -3.53 -8.13 -2.75
CA SER A 221 -3.73 -9.47 -2.18
C SER A 221 -3.30 -9.56 -0.71
N THR A 222 -2.24 -8.86 -0.33
CA THR A 222 -1.75 -8.80 1.06
C THR A 222 -2.65 -7.92 1.92
N ASP A 223 -3.10 -6.81 1.36
CA ASP A 223 -4.00 -5.87 2.02
C ASP A 223 -5.37 -6.51 2.28
N LEU A 224 -5.88 -7.32 1.34
CA LEU A 224 -7.10 -8.10 1.53
C LEU A 224 -7.03 -9.02 2.76
N VAL A 225 -5.89 -9.69 3.01
CA VAL A 225 -5.73 -10.54 4.21
C VAL A 225 -5.94 -9.74 5.49
N ARG A 226 -5.46 -8.50 5.53
CA ARG A 226 -5.64 -7.59 6.67
C ARG A 226 -7.09 -7.11 6.80
N GLU A 227 -7.71 -6.75 5.69
CA GLU A 227 -9.08 -6.25 5.62
C GLU A 227 -10.11 -7.29 6.05
N LEU A 228 -9.87 -8.55 5.70
CA LEU A 228 -10.69 -9.69 6.11
C LEU A 228 -10.67 -9.93 7.63
N GLN A 229 -9.77 -9.31 8.39
CA GLN A 229 -9.80 -9.35 9.85
C GLN A 229 -10.81 -8.35 10.47
N ASN A 230 -11.31 -7.40 9.66
CA ASN A 230 -12.26 -6.39 10.14
C ASN A 230 -13.71 -6.86 9.96
N PRO A 231 -14.51 -7.04 11.05
CA PRO A 231 -15.88 -7.55 10.94
C PRO A 231 -16.83 -6.61 10.17
N MET A 232 -16.61 -5.29 10.24
CA MET A 232 -17.44 -4.32 9.53
C MET A 232 -17.20 -4.41 8.01
N LEU A 233 -15.94 -4.51 7.58
CA LEU A 233 -15.60 -4.67 6.17
C LEU A 233 -16.12 -6.01 5.63
N LYS A 234 -16.06 -7.10 6.39
CA LYS A 234 -16.62 -8.38 5.96
C LYS A 234 -18.09 -8.31 5.59
N LYS A 235 -18.88 -7.42 6.20
CA LYS A 235 -20.30 -7.27 5.87
C LYS A 235 -20.54 -6.89 4.41
N TYR A 236 -19.60 -6.20 3.76
CA TYR A 236 -19.73 -5.84 2.34
C TYR A 236 -19.72 -7.04 1.41
N ILE A 237 -19.16 -8.19 1.82
CA ILE A 237 -19.19 -9.43 1.03
C ILE A 237 -20.19 -10.47 1.56
N THR A 238 -20.56 -10.41 2.85
CA THR A 238 -21.44 -11.41 3.47
C THR A 238 -22.92 -11.00 3.49
N HIS A 239 -23.22 -9.71 3.33
CA HIS A 239 -24.58 -9.18 3.31
C HIS A 239 -24.80 -8.42 2.00
N GLU A 240 -25.85 -8.79 1.26
CA GLU A 240 -26.05 -8.28 -0.11
C GLU A 240 -26.22 -6.75 -0.18
N ASN A 241 -27.05 -6.21 0.70
CA ASN A 241 -27.45 -4.80 0.69
C ASN A 241 -26.77 -3.96 1.80
N PHE A 242 -25.66 -4.46 2.37
CA PHE A 242 -25.01 -3.74 3.46
C PHE A 242 -24.37 -2.44 2.96
N LYS A 243 -24.66 -1.35 3.69
CA LYS A 243 -24.02 -0.02 3.56
C LYS A 243 -23.85 0.59 4.93
N GLN A 244 -22.77 1.33 5.12
CA GLN A 244 -22.56 2.18 6.28
C GLN A 244 -23.24 3.55 6.12
N ASN A 245 -23.65 3.92 4.89
CA ASN A 245 -24.18 5.23 4.51
C ASN A 245 -23.18 6.37 4.82
N LEU A 246 -21.94 6.21 4.35
CA LEU A 246 -20.83 7.10 4.69
C LEU A 246 -21.00 8.51 4.13
N LEU A 247 -21.63 8.67 2.98
CA LEU A 247 -21.93 10.00 2.41
C LEU A 247 -22.65 10.93 3.38
N SER A 248 -23.64 10.40 4.10
CA SER A 248 -24.40 11.17 5.09
C SER A 248 -23.65 11.37 6.42
N LYS A 249 -22.49 10.72 6.57
CA LYS A 249 -21.71 10.70 7.81
C LYS A 249 -20.37 11.42 7.70
N GLN A 250 -20.15 12.21 6.63
CA GLN A 250 -18.87 12.85 6.38
C GLN A 250 -18.36 13.67 7.58
N LYS A 251 -19.23 14.44 8.22
CA LYS A 251 -18.87 15.20 9.43
C LYS A 251 -18.31 14.31 10.53
N LYS A 252 -18.95 13.14 10.78
CA LYS A 252 -18.47 12.17 11.79
C LYS A 252 -17.15 11.52 11.35
N ILE A 253 -16.98 11.25 10.07
CA ILE A 253 -15.73 10.75 9.50
C ILE A 253 -14.61 11.77 9.78
N ASP A 254 -14.81 13.03 9.46
CA ASP A 254 -13.83 14.10 9.67
C ASP A 254 -13.42 14.23 11.15
N GLU A 255 -14.38 14.21 12.06
CA GLU A 255 -14.14 14.29 13.50
C GLU A 255 -13.25 13.12 13.99
N VAL A 256 -13.59 11.91 13.56
CA VAL A 256 -12.85 10.69 13.93
C VAL A 256 -11.44 10.72 13.35
N LEU A 257 -11.29 11.10 12.08
CA LEU A 257 -9.98 11.13 11.42
C LEU A 257 -9.09 12.27 11.95
N LYS A 258 -9.64 13.43 12.27
CA LYS A 258 -8.90 14.53 12.92
C LYS A 258 -8.41 14.11 14.30
N THR A 259 -9.25 13.47 15.10
CA THR A 259 -8.86 12.92 16.42
C THR A 259 -7.73 11.90 16.29
N LEU A 260 -7.83 10.99 15.32
CA LEU A 260 -6.78 9.99 15.06
C LEU A 260 -5.49 10.68 14.61
N HIS A 261 -5.57 11.66 13.69
CA HIS A 261 -4.42 12.44 13.24
C HIS A 261 -3.69 13.11 14.40
N GLU A 262 -4.42 13.82 15.27
CA GLU A 262 -3.85 14.47 16.46
C GLU A 262 -3.19 13.46 17.41
N SER A 263 -3.82 12.30 17.62
CA SER A 263 -3.24 11.25 18.45
C SER A 263 -1.93 10.73 17.89
N LYS A 264 -1.83 10.57 16.57
CA LYS A 264 -0.60 10.16 15.88
C LYS A 264 0.50 11.21 15.94
N ILE A 265 0.14 12.48 15.81
CA ILE A 265 1.10 13.59 15.99
C ILE A 265 1.66 13.61 17.43
N ARG A 266 0.80 13.51 18.43
CA ARG A 266 1.24 13.44 19.85
C ARG A 266 2.14 12.24 20.11
N GLU A 267 1.79 11.08 19.59
CA GLU A 267 2.62 9.87 19.69
C GLU A 267 4.01 10.08 19.05
N TYR A 268 4.07 10.70 17.89
CA TYR A 268 5.32 10.98 17.19
C TYR A 268 6.17 12.01 17.94
N GLN A 269 5.57 13.12 18.43
CA GLN A 269 6.27 14.14 19.22
C GLN A 269 6.84 13.55 20.50
N LYS A 270 6.03 12.79 21.24
CA LYS A 270 6.48 12.08 22.45
C LYS A 270 7.63 11.11 22.16
N ASN A 271 7.58 10.40 21.03
CA ASN A 271 8.66 9.49 20.65
C ASN A 271 9.93 10.27 20.24
N ASN A 272 9.81 11.44 19.61
CA ASN A 272 10.94 12.27 19.23
C ASN A 272 11.54 13.04 20.43
N GLU A 273 10.73 13.61 21.31
CA GLU A 273 11.19 14.16 22.57
C GLU A 273 11.91 13.10 23.39
N GLN A 274 11.37 11.91 23.44
CA GLN A 274 12.04 10.77 24.06
C GLN A 274 13.33 10.36 23.34
N ARG A 275 13.47 10.57 22.04
CA ARG A 275 14.74 10.36 21.31
C ARG A 275 15.79 11.44 21.65
N PHE A 276 15.38 12.70 21.80
CA PHE A 276 16.28 13.80 22.20
C PHE A 276 16.72 13.72 23.68
N PHE A 277 15.83 13.23 24.55
CA PHE A 277 16.10 13.12 26.00
C PHE A 277 16.42 11.71 26.47
N LYS A 278 16.38 10.69 25.60
CA LYS A 278 16.56 9.29 25.99
C LYS A 278 17.84 8.68 25.46
N THR A 279 18.80 8.75 26.28
CA THR A 279 19.56 7.62 26.82
C THR A 279 18.74 6.75 27.82
N SER A 280 17.44 6.87 27.96
CA SER A 280 16.67 6.07 28.90
C SER A 280 16.17 4.78 28.26
N TYR A 281 16.93 3.76 28.49
CA TYR A 281 16.66 2.33 28.37
C TYR A 281 15.28 1.98 28.95
N ASN A 282 14.34 1.54 28.12
CA ASN A 282 13.05 1.03 28.57
C ASN A 282 12.97 -0.49 28.35
N PRO A 283 13.38 -1.31 29.33
CA PRO A 283 13.43 -2.76 29.18
C PRO A 283 12.04 -3.40 28.97
N ILE A 284 10.96 -2.74 29.39
CA ILE A 284 9.57 -3.23 29.20
C ILE A 284 9.22 -3.37 27.70
N LYS A 285 9.84 -2.58 26.83
CA LYS A 285 9.66 -2.66 25.38
C LYS A 285 10.08 -4.00 24.79
N LEU A 286 11.04 -4.71 25.41
CA LEU A 286 11.46 -6.05 25.00
C LEU A 286 10.37 -7.10 25.21
N PHE A 287 9.49 -6.93 26.20
CA PHE A 287 8.48 -7.92 26.57
C PHE A 287 7.24 -7.90 25.66
N SER A 288 7.18 -7.03 24.66
CA SER A 288 6.14 -7.18 23.63
C SER A 288 6.36 -8.48 22.84
N LYS A 289 5.29 -9.24 22.57
CA LYS A 289 5.34 -10.51 21.82
C LYS A 289 6.14 -10.42 20.50
N ASN A 290 6.04 -9.27 19.82
CA ASN A 290 6.76 -9.03 18.57
C ASN A 290 8.26 -8.80 18.81
N ASN A 291 8.64 -8.05 19.83
CA ASN A 291 10.04 -7.76 20.12
C ASN A 291 10.76 -8.97 20.73
N ILE A 292 10.09 -9.76 21.56
CA ILE A 292 10.59 -11.06 22.01
C ILE A 292 10.96 -11.93 20.81
N ARG A 293 10.04 -12.09 19.86
CA ARG A 293 10.30 -12.85 18.63
C ARG A 293 11.47 -12.27 17.82
N LYS A 294 11.53 -10.94 17.65
CA LYS A 294 12.63 -10.26 16.95
C LYS A 294 13.97 -10.47 17.66
N SER A 295 13.99 -10.50 19.00
CA SER A 295 15.19 -10.75 19.77
C SER A 295 15.71 -12.16 19.55
N PHE A 296 14.88 -13.17 19.70
CA PHE A 296 15.27 -14.58 19.48
C PHE A 296 15.66 -14.89 18.02
N THR A 297 15.08 -14.19 17.06
CA THR A 297 15.43 -14.40 15.63
C THR A 297 16.62 -13.57 15.17
N LEU A 298 17.28 -12.82 16.04
CA LEU A 298 18.39 -11.92 15.72
C LEU A 298 18.04 -10.95 14.57
N TYR A 299 16.80 -10.45 14.56
CA TYR A 299 16.19 -9.72 13.44
C TYR A 299 17.01 -8.50 12.98
N GLN A 300 17.47 -7.65 13.93
CA GLN A 300 18.23 -6.44 13.60
C GLN A 300 19.63 -6.76 13.06
N ILE A 301 20.30 -7.74 13.64
CA ILE A 301 21.63 -8.18 13.17
C ILE A 301 21.51 -8.74 11.75
N ARG A 302 20.51 -9.56 11.49
CA ARG A 302 20.28 -10.15 10.17
C ARG A 302 19.91 -9.08 9.13
N ALA A 303 19.13 -8.07 9.52
CA ALA A 303 18.82 -6.92 8.68
C ALA A 303 20.08 -6.10 8.36
N LEU A 304 20.95 -5.85 9.34
CA LEU A 304 22.23 -5.14 9.15
C LEU A 304 23.18 -5.89 8.20
N LEU A 305 23.22 -7.22 8.31
CA LEU A 305 24.05 -8.08 7.46
C LEU A 305 23.41 -8.39 6.10
N ASN A 306 22.24 -7.82 5.77
CA ASN A 306 21.48 -8.11 4.55
C ASN A 306 21.20 -9.62 4.31
N ILE A 307 21.17 -10.42 5.39
CA ILE A 307 20.95 -11.88 5.31
C ILE A 307 19.49 -12.19 4.92
N ASP A 308 18.57 -11.28 5.23
CA ASP A 308 17.12 -11.44 5.04
C ASP A 308 16.57 -10.75 3.79
N LYS A 309 17.23 -10.88 2.66
CA LYS A 309 16.59 -10.50 1.40
C LYS A 309 15.40 -11.44 1.09
N GLY A 310 14.36 -11.38 1.87
CA GLY A 310 13.07 -11.98 1.56
C GLY A 310 12.57 -13.14 2.44
N ALA A 311 13.28 -13.58 3.50
CA ALA A 311 12.89 -14.80 4.21
C ALA A 311 11.93 -14.60 5.40
N PHE A 312 11.60 -13.37 5.81
CA PHE A 312 10.77 -13.11 6.99
C PHE A 312 9.65 -12.06 6.84
N ILE A 313 9.47 -11.49 5.67
CA ILE A 313 8.10 -11.25 5.29
C ILE A 313 7.57 -12.68 5.07
N LYS A 314 6.86 -13.24 6.05
CA LYS A 314 5.82 -14.19 5.72
C LYS A 314 5.04 -13.44 4.64
N GLU A 315 5.30 -13.71 3.38
CA GLU A 315 4.30 -13.45 2.35
C GLU A 315 3.07 -14.02 3.01
N ASN A 316 2.10 -13.16 3.33
CA ASN A 316 0.82 -13.64 3.79
C ASN A 316 0.38 -14.48 2.62
N ARG A 317 0.67 -15.80 2.71
CA ARG A 317 0.37 -16.71 1.61
C ARG A 317 -1.10 -16.52 1.39
N ILE A 318 -1.44 -16.14 0.19
CA ILE A 318 -2.83 -16.08 -0.23
C ILE A 318 -3.36 -17.47 0.06
N THR A 319 -4.27 -17.56 1.03
CA THR A 319 -4.91 -18.83 1.41
C THR A 319 -6.06 -19.06 0.45
N SER A 320 -6.53 -20.30 0.35
CA SER A 320 -7.74 -20.62 -0.43
C SER A 320 -8.93 -19.76 0.00
N GLU A 321 -9.04 -19.43 1.29
CA GLU A 321 -10.06 -18.52 1.80
C GLU A 321 -9.89 -17.10 1.23
N THR A 322 -8.65 -16.60 1.14
CA THR A 322 -8.37 -15.29 0.56
C THR A 322 -8.68 -15.25 -0.92
N GLU A 323 -8.34 -16.31 -1.66
CA GLU A 323 -8.67 -16.44 -3.09
C GLU A 323 -10.18 -16.45 -3.33
N GLU A 324 -10.91 -17.16 -2.50
CA GLU A 324 -12.37 -17.20 -2.61
C GLU A 324 -13.02 -15.86 -2.30
N ASN A 325 -12.54 -15.17 -1.25
CA ASN A 325 -13.03 -13.82 -0.95
C ASN A 325 -12.66 -12.81 -2.05
N PHE A 326 -11.47 -12.94 -2.66
CA PHE A 326 -11.08 -12.17 -3.83
C PHE A 326 -12.08 -12.35 -4.98
N LYS A 327 -12.41 -13.59 -5.33
CA LYS A 327 -13.43 -13.90 -6.36
C LYS A 327 -14.77 -13.28 -6.02
N LYS A 328 -15.26 -13.42 -4.78
CA LYS A 328 -16.55 -12.85 -4.31
C LYS A 328 -16.59 -11.33 -4.44
N ILE A 329 -15.49 -10.64 -4.10
CA ILE A 329 -15.37 -9.19 -4.21
C ILE A 329 -15.54 -8.73 -5.65
N PHE A 330 -14.78 -9.30 -6.58
CA PHE A 330 -14.85 -8.89 -7.98
C PHE A 330 -16.16 -9.31 -8.65
N TYR A 331 -16.70 -10.47 -8.27
CA TYR A 331 -18.04 -10.86 -8.71
C TYR A 331 -19.11 -9.85 -8.30
N LYS A 332 -19.06 -9.38 -7.05
CA LYS A 332 -20.01 -8.36 -6.56
C LYS A 332 -19.79 -7.01 -7.27
N ALA A 333 -18.54 -6.62 -7.52
CA ALA A 333 -18.24 -5.40 -8.26
C ALA A 333 -18.76 -5.44 -9.70
N CYS A 334 -18.59 -6.56 -10.40
CA CYS A 334 -19.14 -6.76 -11.73
C CYS A 334 -20.66 -6.65 -11.74
N LYS A 335 -21.37 -7.31 -10.80
CA LYS A 335 -22.82 -7.18 -10.67
C LYS A 335 -23.29 -5.76 -10.41
N ILE A 336 -22.52 -4.99 -9.62
CA ILE A 336 -22.80 -3.58 -9.37
C ILE A 336 -22.64 -2.78 -10.67
N ALA A 337 -21.59 -3.00 -11.43
CA ALA A 337 -21.37 -2.35 -12.71
C ALA A 337 -22.51 -2.66 -13.69
N ASP A 338 -22.86 -3.92 -13.86
CA ASP A 338 -23.96 -4.35 -14.77
C ASP A 338 -25.30 -3.73 -14.36
N LYS A 339 -25.64 -3.74 -13.06
CA LYS A 339 -26.87 -3.14 -12.53
C LYS A 339 -26.94 -1.63 -12.79
N ASN A 340 -25.81 -0.95 -12.86
CA ASN A 340 -25.73 0.49 -13.10
C ASN A 340 -25.47 0.86 -14.56
N ASN A 341 -25.50 -0.11 -15.48
CA ASN A 341 -25.16 0.07 -16.90
C ASN A 341 -23.77 0.69 -17.11
N SER A 342 -22.81 0.36 -16.24
CA SER A 342 -21.43 0.81 -16.30
C SER A 342 -20.56 -0.27 -16.96
N GLN A 343 -19.63 0.14 -17.82
CA GLN A 343 -18.55 -0.73 -18.26
C GLN A 343 -17.54 -0.90 -17.13
N PHE A 344 -17.09 -2.14 -16.88
CA PHE A 344 -16.11 -2.43 -15.83
C PHE A 344 -14.81 -2.91 -16.44
N PHE A 345 -13.72 -2.21 -16.15
CA PHE A 345 -12.38 -2.51 -16.62
C PHE A 345 -11.50 -2.90 -15.45
N PHE A 346 -10.86 -4.06 -15.54
CA PHE A 346 -9.77 -4.42 -14.64
C PHE A 346 -8.46 -3.90 -15.21
N VAL A 347 -7.76 -3.07 -14.46
CA VAL A 347 -6.50 -2.44 -14.86
C VAL A 347 -5.36 -2.98 -13.99
N ASN A 348 -4.55 -3.89 -14.54
CA ASN A 348 -3.39 -4.43 -13.84
C ASN A 348 -2.21 -3.46 -13.91
N LEU A 349 -1.73 -3.08 -12.73
CA LEU A 349 -0.56 -2.21 -12.55
C LEU A 349 0.61 -3.05 -12.06
N SER A 350 1.72 -3.02 -12.80
CA SER A 350 2.88 -3.85 -12.48
C SER A 350 3.89 -3.13 -11.60
N SER A 351 4.40 -3.82 -10.60
CA SER A 351 5.45 -3.28 -9.74
C SER A 351 6.82 -3.32 -10.42
N PHE A 352 7.69 -2.39 -10.05
CA PHE A 352 9.10 -2.39 -10.45
C PHE A 352 9.76 -3.77 -10.28
N LYS A 353 9.50 -4.43 -9.13
CA LYS A 353 10.06 -5.76 -8.82
C LYS A 353 9.53 -6.86 -9.74
N THR A 354 8.27 -6.77 -10.13
CA THR A 354 7.62 -7.74 -11.03
C THR A 354 8.18 -7.60 -12.44
N LEU A 355 8.25 -6.37 -12.95
CA LEU A 355 8.82 -6.04 -14.26
C LEU A 355 10.32 -6.41 -14.35
N SER A 356 11.10 -6.18 -13.30
CA SER A 356 12.51 -6.59 -13.24
C SER A 356 12.73 -8.11 -13.34
N LYS A 357 11.68 -8.90 -13.21
CA LYS A 357 11.68 -10.36 -13.42
C LYS A 357 11.10 -10.76 -14.80
N GLY A 358 10.84 -9.80 -15.68
CA GLY A 358 10.18 -10.04 -16.97
C GLY A 358 8.74 -10.51 -16.85
N LYS A 359 8.02 -10.14 -15.77
CA LYS A 359 6.62 -10.53 -15.51
C LYS A 359 5.76 -9.29 -15.37
N THR A 360 4.46 -9.46 -15.62
CA THR A 360 3.46 -8.39 -15.45
C THR A 360 2.53 -8.64 -14.26
N PHE A 361 2.38 -9.87 -13.83
CA PHE A 361 1.61 -10.24 -12.64
C PHE A 361 2.52 -10.79 -11.53
N SER A 362 2.22 -10.44 -10.29
CA SER A 362 2.94 -10.94 -9.11
C SER A 362 2.47 -12.33 -8.65
N SER A 363 1.28 -12.75 -9.06
CA SER A 363 0.63 -14.00 -8.66
C SER A 363 0.00 -14.72 -9.86
N ASN A 364 0.31 -16.00 -10.03
CA ASN A 364 -0.30 -16.84 -11.08
C ASN A 364 -1.81 -16.98 -10.89
N PHE A 365 -2.30 -17.02 -9.63
CA PHE A 365 -3.73 -17.07 -9.34
C PHE A 365 -4.43 -15.80 -9.86
N VAL A 366 -3.91 -14.62 -9.56
CA VAL A 366 -4.49 -13.36 -9.99
C VAL A 366 -4.47 -13.24 -11.51
N GLU A 367 -3.35 -13.58 -12.14
CA GLU A 367 -3.22 -13.61 -13.61
C GLU A 367 -4.27 -14.53 -14.24
N TYR A 368 -4.37 -15.77 -13.76
CA TYR A 368 -5.37 -16.75 -14.25
C TYR A 368 -6.78 -16.21 -14.06
N PHE A 369 -7.11 -15.72 -12.87
CA PHE A 369 -8.45 -15.22 -12.55
C PHE A 369 -8.84 -14.05 -13.45
N ILE A 370 -7.95 -13.05 -13.61
CA ILE A 370 -8.22 -11.87 -14.42
C ILE A 370 -8.40 -12.25 -15.89
N ASN A 371 -7.54 -13.11 -16.43
CA ASN A 371 -7.58 -13.51 -17.83
C ASN A 371 -8.83 -14.33 -18.18
N ASN A 372 -9.39 -15.04 -17.22
CA ASN A 372 -10.56 -15.89 -17.45
C ASN A 372 -11.89 -15.27 -17.03
N PHE A 373 -11.86 -14.35 -16.05
CA PHE A 373 -13.07 -13.78 -15.48
C PHE A 373 -13.46 -12.44 -16.12
N PHE A 374 -12.49 -11.55 -16.36
CA PHE A 374 -12.78 -10.23 -16.92
C PHE A 374 -12.75 -10.23 -18.45
N VAL A 375 -13.82 -9.69 -19.06
CA VAL A 375 -13.88 -9.47 -20.52
C VAL A 375 -13.05 -8.25 -20.88
N LYS A 376 -13.18 -7.18 -20.08
CA LYS A 376 -12.46 -5.92 -20.29
C LYS A 376 -11.31 -5.81 -19.29
N ARG A 377 -10.10 -5.95 -19.78
CA ARG A 377 -8.89 -5.86 -18.98
C ARG A 377 -7.82 -5.05 -19.69
N ILE A 378 -7.10 -4.27 -18.93
CA ILE A 378 -5.95 -3.48 -19.37
C ILE A 378 -4.76 -3.95 -18.53
N ASN A 379 -3.70 -4.43 -19.19
CA ASN A 379 -2.47 -4.82 -18.52
C ASN A 379 -1.37 -3.80 -18.83
N PHE A 380 -1.22 -2.79 -17.99
CA PHE A 380 -0.20 -1.75 -18.19
C PHE A 380 1.23 -2.31 -18.12
N GLY A 381 1.42 -3.44 -17.42
CA GLY A 381 2.71 -4.11 -17.37
C GLY A 381 3.19 -4.62 -18.74
N ASP A 382 2.29 -5.02 -19.63
CA ASP A 382 2.65 -5.45 -20.99
C ASP A 382 3.24 -4.28 -21.78
N PHE A 383 2.64 -3.09 -21.67
CA PHE A 383 3.20 -1.88 -22.25
C PHE A 383 4.59 -1.56 -21.71
N LEU A 384 4.73 -1.58 -20.37
CA LEU A 384 6.01 -1.26 -19.72
C LEU A 384 7.13 -2.22 -20.11
N LEU A 385 6.85 -3.51 -20.28
CA LEU A 385 7.86 -4.50 -20.71
C LEU A 385 8.31 -4.34 -22.17
N LEU A 386 7.52 -3.67 -23.00
CA LEU A 386 7.88 -3.37 -24.38
C LEU A 386 8.77 -2.12 -24.52
N GLN A 387 8.94 -1.35 -23.42
CA GLN A 387 9.81 -0.18 -23.44
C GLN A 387 11.27 -0.57 -23.28
N ASP A 388 12.16 0.10 -23.97
CA ASP A 388 13.62 -0.11 -23.88
C ASP A 388 14.13 0.06 -22.45
N ASP A 389 13.62 1.05 -21.71
CA ASP A 389 13.89 1.27 -20.28
C ASP A 389 12.61 1.55 -19.48
N PHE A 390 11.92 0.48 -19.07
CA PHE A 390 10.74 0.62 -18.21
C PHE A 390 11.03 1.32 -16.87
N LYS A 391 12.30 1.39 -16.45
CA LYS A 391 12.66 1.98 -15.15
C LYS A 391 12.47 3.48 -15.13
N SER A 392 12.50 4.14 -16.30
CA SER A 392 12.23 5.58 -16.43
C SER A 392 10.83 5.98 -15.98
N PHE A 393 9.87 5.04 -16.01
CA PHE A 393 8.51 5.24 -15.51
C PHE A 393 8.38 5.17 -13.97
N PHE A 394 9.51 5.01 -13.27
CA PHE A 394 9.57 4.98 -11.81
C PHE A 394 10.52 6.06 -11.27
N PRO A 395 10.15 6.81 -10.22
CA PRO A 395 10.96 7.90 -9.68
C PRO A 395 12.38 7.46 -9.37
N PHE A 396 13.35 8.18 -9.92
CA PHE A 396 14.78 7.88 -9.78
C PHE A 396 15.17 6.46 -10.20
N GLN A 397 14.40 5.85 -11.10
CA GLN A 397 14.57 4.44 -11.54
C GLN A 397 14.60 3.44 -10.37
N MET A 398 13.80 3.69 -9.36
CA MET A 398 13.67 2.86 -8.14
C MET A 398 12.25 2.34 -7.99
N ALA A 399 12.10 1.27 -7.19
CA ALA A 399 10.79 0.78 -6.79
C ALA A 399 9.97 1.91 -6.12
N GLY A 400 8.72 2.05 -6.52
CA GLY A 400 7.80 3.09 -6.05
C GLY A 400 6.56 3.15 -6.91
N HIS A 401 5.86 4.27 -6.87
CA HIS A 401 4.75 4.58 -7.78
C HIS A 401 5.29 5.00 -9.15
N TYR A 402 4.40 5.23 -10.10
CA TYR A 402 4.82 5.72 -11.42
C TYR A 402 5.21 7.21 -11.36
N THR A 403 6.03 7.63 -12.32
CA THR A 403 6.28 9.05 -12.59
C THR A 403 5.07 9.67 -13.27
N LYS A 404 5.10 10.99 -13.45
CA LYS A 404 4.11 11.73 -14.25
C LYS A 404 3.93 11.10 -15.64
N GLU A 405 5.04 10.82 -16.33
CA GLU A 405 5.05 10.20 -17.66
C GLU A 405 4.39 8.81 -17.62
N GLY A 406 4.64 8.03 -16.55
CA GLY A 406 3.98 6.73 -16.36
C GLY A 406 2.46 6.84 -16.20
N TYR A 407 1.98 7.85 -15.50
CA TYR A 407 0.54 8.11 -15.39
C TYR A 407 -0.06 8.68 -16.69
N GLU A 408 0.68 9.48 -17.45
CA GLU A 408 0.27 9.97 -18.76
C GLU A 408 0.08 8.81 -19.75
N GLU A 409 1.05 7.91 -19.85
CA GLU A 409 0.94 6.71 -20.70
C GLU A 409 -0.19 5.78 -20.25
N LEU A 410 -0.36 5.58 -18.93
CA LEU A 410 -1.48 4.79 -18.43
C LEU A 410 -2.82 5.40 -18.83
N ALA A 411 -2.95 6.73 -18.77
CA ALA A 411 -4.18 7.42 -19.17
C ALA A 411 -4.46 7.28 -20.68
N GLU A 412 -3.45 7.36 -21.54
CA GLU A 412 -3.59 7.13 -22.99
C GLU A 412 -4.04 5.70 -23.29
N ILE A 413 -3.39 4.72 -22.66
CA ILE A 413 -3.76 3.32 -22.82
C ILE A 413 -5.20 3.05 -22.36
N ILE A 414 -5.62 3.68 -21.26
CA ILE A 414 -7.00 3.61 -20.80
C ILE A 414 -7.96 4.18 -21.85
N LEU A 415 -7.67 5.34 -22.41
CA LEU A 415 -8.51 5.96 -23.44
C LEU A 415 -8.63 5.08 -24.69
N ASP A 416 -7.52 4.51 -25.14
CA ASP A 416 -7.51 3.63 -26.32
C ASP A 416 -8.33 2.35 -26.10
N ASN A 417 -8.21 1.74 -24.93
CA ASN A 417 -8.90 0.49 -24.61
C ASN A 417 -10.37 0.64 -24.20
N THR A 418 -10.81 1.87 -23.89
CA THR A 418 -12.16 2.11 -23.39
C THR A 418 -13.12 2.68 -24.45
N ARG A 419 -12.77 2.68 -25.71
CA ARG A 419 -13.60 3.19 -26.83
C ARG A 419 -14.79 2.29 -27.15
N ASN A 420 -14.66 0.99 -26.91
CA ASN A 420 -15.75 0.02 -27.16
C ASN A 420 -16.93 0.22 -26.21
N LYS A 421 -18.15 0.14 -26.75
CA LYS A 421 -19.41 0.37 -26.00
C LYS A 421 -20.06 -0.89 -25.42
N ASP A 422 -19.52 -2.08 -25.66
CA ASP A 422 -20.08 -3.32 -25.14
C ASP A 422 -20.14 -3.34 -23.61
N LEU A 423 -21.26 -3.80 -23.04
CA LEU A 423 -21.47 -3.85 -21.59
C LEU A 423 -21.02 -5.15 -20.94
N ASN A 424 -20.56 -6.16 -21.71
CA ASN A 424 -20.07 -7.40 -21.14
C ASN A 424 -18.84 -7.14 -20.26
N ASN A 425 -19.00 -7.23 -18.93
CA ASN A 425 -17.95 -6.93 -17.97
C ASN A 425 -17.22 -8.21 -17.51
N CYS A 426 -17.96 -9.24 -17.17
CA CYS A 426 -17.43 -10.44 -16.54
C CYS A 426 -17.98 -11.73 -17.17
N ASN A 427 -17.13 -12.73 -17.20
CA ASN A 427 -17.52 -14.07 -17.65
C ASN A 427 -18.01 -14.92 -16.46
N TYR A 428 -19.30 -14.78 -16.11
CA TYR A 428 -19.89 -15.44 -14.95
C TYR A 428 -19.90 -16.98 -15.04
N ASN A 429 -19.90 -17.55 -16.24
CA ASN A 429 -19.96 -19.00 -16.45
C ASN A 429 -18.67 -19.74 -16.04
N LYS A 430 -17.57 -19.01 -15.83
CA LYS A 430 -16.26 -19.58 -15.48
C LYS A 430 -15.95 -19.54 -13.97
N ILE A 431 -16.88 -19.11 -13.13
CA ILE A 431 -16.64 -18.99 -11.68
C ILE A 431 -16.88 -20.31 -10.94
N ASN A 432 -17.72 -21.16 -11.47
CA ASN A 432 -18.20 -22.38 -10.81
C ASN A 432 -17.43 -23.66 -11.21
N ASN A 433 -16.34 -23.49 -11.94
CA ASN A 433 -15.36 -24.53 -12.26
C ASN A 433 -13.99 -24.13 -11.68
#